data_2c8e453b13b3f322f4d279972e57fefb
#
_entry.id   2c8e453b13b3f322f4d279972e57fefb
#
_cell.length_a   1.000
_cell.length_b   1.000
_cell.length_c   1.000
_cell.angle_alpha   90.00
_cell.angle_beta   90.00
_cell.angle_gamma   90.00
#
_symmetry.space_group_name_H-M   'P 1'
#
loop_
_entity.id
_entity.type
_entity.pdbx_description
1 polymer ?
#
loop_
_entity_poly.entity_id
_entity_poly.type
_entity_poly.pdbx_seq_one_letter_code
_entity_poly.pdbx_strand_id
1 'polypeptide(L)'
;MNQGDVIRSTKRSRRSIGLLFGKCGVCLTELMVSLTAGVIVLAAALNAFNVAQAHASKQQKDLRHQQDLRLGLEVFEQEARLAVAESIVSTTSDAFRFHANINAHRTMTTGPVMPGQSVIPVQDGRGWSEGKTVIICGQQACENHRLSRSGQHYQLTLTESVASSFPAGAFLEVNNRVGYYTKRNENGTVNLMRMVDGGANTLIGDLDDLHFSYWDEHGNVTQ
;
A
#
# COMPACT_ATOMS: atom_id res chain seq x y z
N MET A 1 -7.10 -68.06 -50.33
CA MET A 1 -8.45 -67.67 -50.71
C MET A 1 -8.47 -66.15 -50.52
N ASN A 2 -8.13 -65.35 -51.42
CA ASN A 2 -8.64 -64.90 -52.73
C ASN A 2 -9.82 -63.97 -52.56
N GLN A 3 -9.66 -62.86 -53.14
CA GLN A 3 -10.52 -61.77 -53.64
C GLN A 3 -10.41 -60.48 -52.82
N GLY A 4 -10.22 -59.32 -53.38
CA GLY A 4 -10.24 -58.91 -54.81
C GLY A 4 -10.38 -57.39 -54.84
N ASP A 5 -9.48 -56.74 -55.53
CA ASP A 5 -9.42 -55.31 -55.79
C ASP A 5 -10.65 -54.78 -56.53
N VAL A 6 -11.16 -53.60 -56.16
CA VAL A 6 -11.79 -52.70 -57.12
C VAL A 6 -11.37 -51.27 -56.78
N ILE A 7 -10.33 -50.79 -57.47
CA ILE A 7 -9.94 -49.41 -57.53
C ILE A 7 -10.93 -48.66 -58.46
N ARG A 8 -11.78 -47.80 -57.93
CA ARG A 8 -12.59 -46.81 -58.70
C ARG A 8 -11.87 -45.49 -58.76
N SER A 9 -11.18 -45.27 -59.87
CA SER A 9 -10.64 -43.99 -60.32
C SER A 9 -11.77 -43.01 -60.59
N THR A 10 -11.99 -42.03 -59.71
CA THR A 10 -12.82 -40.90 -59.98
C THR A 10 -11.97 -39.77 -60.59
N LYS A 11 -12.07 -39.62 -61.89
CA LYS A 11 -11.48 -38.54 -62.69
C LYS A 11 -12.10 -37.21 -62.28
N ARG A 12 -11.40 -36.46 -61.40
CA ARG A 12 -11.76 -35.08 -61.00
C ARG A 12 -11.44 -34.15 -62.18
N SER A 13 -12.48 -33.75 -62.90
CA SER A 13 -12.44 -32.67 -63.89
C SER A 13 -12.03 -31.37 -63.20
N ARG A 14 -10.80 -30.92 -63.39
CA ARG A 14 -10.36 -29.57 -63.05
C ARG A 14 -11.01 -28.59 -64.04
N ARG A 15 -12.09 -27.96 -63.62
CA ARG A 15 -12.56 -26.73 -64.26
C ARG A 15 -11.57 -25.63 -63.92
N SER A 16 -10.69 -25.29 -64.82
CA SER A 16 -9.88 -24.07 -64.81
C SER A 16 -10.86 -22.89 -64.93
N ILE A 17 -11.14 -22.25 -63.78
CA ILE A 17 -11.76 -20.93 -63.79
C ILE A 17 -10.65 -19.96 -64.23
N GLY A 18 -10.57 -19.71 -65.53
CA GLY A 18 -9.75 -18.64 -66.07
C GLY A 18 -10.26 -17.30 -65.55
N LEU A 19 -9.62 -16.80 -64.53
CA LEU A 19 -9.74 -15.42 -64.13
C LEU A 19 -9.18 -14.56 -65.25
N LEU A 20 -10.06 -14.10 -66.16
CA LEU A 20 -9.79 -13.04 -67.12
C LEU A 20 -9.48 -11.76 -66.30
N PHE A 21 -8.24 -11.56 -65.94
CA PHE A 21 -7.73 -10.26 -65.52
C PHE A 21 -7.72 -9.38 -66.74
N GLY A 22 -8.88 -8.82 -67.09
CA GLY A 22 -8.95 -7.70 -68.00
C GLY A 22 -8.12 -6.56 -67.45
N LYS A 23 -7.14 -6.07 -68.20
CA LYS A 23 -6.41 -4.83 -67.88
C LYS A 23 -7.35 -3.66 -68.02
N CYS A 24 -8.35 -3.51 -67.14
CA CYS A 24 -9.11 -2.27 -66.98
C CYS A 24 -8.22 -1.33 -66.21
N GLY A 25 -7.79 -0.24 -66.82
CA GLY A 25 -7.14 0.86 -66.13
C GLY A 25 -8.07 1.32 -64.98
N VAL A 26 -7.53 1.44 -63.76
CA VAL A 26 -8.27 1.93 -62.58
C VAL A 26 -8.84 3.29 -62.94
N CYS A 27 -10.17 3.42 -62.94
CA CYS A 27 -10.82 4.69 -63.20
C CYS A 27 -10.56 5.64 -62.02
N LEU A 28 -10.23 6.91 -62.31
CA LEU A 28 -9.90 7.91 -61.28
C LEU A 28 -11.02 8.04 -60.24
N THR A 29 -12.27 7.85 -60.66
CA THR A 29 -13.46 7.83 -59.81
C THR A 29 -13.47 6.64 -58.82
N GLU A 30 -13.01 5.47 -59.26
CA GLU A 30 -12.92 4.25 -58.42
C GLU A 30 -11.85 4.42 -57.35
N LEU A 31 -10.74 5.09 -57.68
CA LEU A 31 -9.70 5.42 -56.71
C LEU A 31 -10.18 6.46 -55.68
N MET A 32 -10.95 7.47 -56.10
CA MET A 32 -11.54 8.44 -55.16
C MET A 32 -12.58 7.81 -54.23
N VAL A 33 -13.42 6.90 -54.71
CA VAL A 33 -14.41 6.21 -53.89
C VAL A 33 -13.74 5.29 -52.90
N SER A 34 -12.73 4.53 -53.32
CA SER A 34 -12.01 3.65 -52.40
C SER A 34 -11.22 4.43 -51.32
N LEU A 35 -10.64 5.58 -51.69
CA LEU A 35 -9.94 6.43 -50.74
C LEU A 35 -10.90 7.06 -49.70
N THR A 36 -12.06 7.56 -50.14
CA THR A 36 -13.08 8.10 -49.23
C THR A 36 -13.64 7.03 -48.31
N ALA A 37 -13.95 5.85 -48.82
CA ALA A 37 -14.37 4.71 -47.99
C ALA A 37 -13.30 4.31 -46.99
N GLY A 38 -12.03 4.26 -47.42
CA GLY A 38 -10.89 3.98 -46.51
C GLY A 38 -10.75 5.00 -45.40
N VAL A 39 -10.90 6.29 -45.68
CA VAL A 39 -10.85 7.35 -44.64
C VAL A 39 -12.00 7.22 -43.64
N ILE A 40 -13.21 6.90 -44.10
CA ILE A 40 -14.37 6.72 -43.21
C ILE A 40 -14.14 5.52 -42.27
N VAL A 41 -13.66 4.39 -42.80
CA VAL A 41 -13.34 3.19 -42.00
C VAL A 41 -12.24 3.49 -41.00
N LEU A 42 -11.18 4.19 -41.39
CA LEU A 42 -10.09 4.58 -40.52
C LEU A 42 -10.56 5.51 -39.42
N ALA A 43 -11.39 6.51 -39.73
CA ALA A 43 -11.96 7.42 -38.74
C ALA A 43 -12.84 6.67 -37.71
N ALA A 44 -13.65 5.73 -38.17
CA ALA A 44 -14.47 4.89 -37.28
C ALA A 44 -13.59 4.00 -36.39
N ALA A 45 -12.53 3.40 -36.93
CA ALA A 45 -11.60 2.58 -36.17
C ALA A 45 -10.85 3.40 -35.10
N LEU A 46 -10.36 4.60 -35.42
CA LEU A 46 -9.71 5.49 -34.47
C LEU A 46 -10.65 5.94 -33.39
N ASN A 47 -11.91 6.24 -33.70
CA ASN A 47 -12.91 6.59 -32.69
C ASN A 47 -13.19 5.42 -31.73
N ALA A 48 -13.37 4.21 -32.25
CA ALA A 48 -13.56 3.01 -31.43
C ALA A 48 -12.34 2.74 -30.52
N PHE A 49 -11.13 2.94 -31.05
CA PHE A 49 -9.89 2.81 -30.28
C PHE A 49 -9.82 3.83 -29.13
N ASN A 50 -10.13 5.10 -29.39
CA ASN A 50 -10.15 6.14 -28.36
C ASN A 50 -11.15 5.84 -27.24
N VAL A 51 -12.35 5.37 -27.60
CA VAL A 51 -13.37 4.97 -26.63
C VAL A 51 -12.89 3.78 -25.79
N ALA A 52 -12.32 2.75 -26.43
CA ALA A 52 -11.77 1.59 -25.74
C ALA A 52 -10.63 1.98 -24.79
N GLN A 53 -9.75 2.89 -25.19
CA GLN A 53 -8.65 3.40 -24.37
C GLN A 53 -9.16 4.19 -23.16
N ALA A 54 -10.20 5.02 -23.32
CA ALA A 54 -10.83 5.74 -22.23
C ALA A 54 -11.46 4.79 -21.19
N HIS A 55 -12.15 3.75 -21.65
CA HIS A 55 -12.71 2.72 -20.77
C HIS A 55 -11.62 1.95 -20.03
N ALA A 56 -10.56 1.52 -20.71
CA ALA A 56 -9.44 0.81 -20.09
C ALA A 56 -8.74 1.68 -19.01
N SER A 57 -8.54 2.97 -19.30
CA SER A 57 -7.94 3.92 -18.34
C SER A 57 -8.81 4.10 -17.10
N LYS A 58 -10.14 4.17 -17.27
CA LYS A 58 -11.08 4.27 -16.14
C LYS A 58 -11.04 3.00 -15.28
N GLN A 59 -11.14 1.82 -15.91
CA GLN A 59 -11.06 0.55 -15.19
C GLN A 59 -9.74 0.40 -14.41
N GLN A 60 -8.62 0.84 -15.00
CA GLN A 60 -7.33 0.78 -14.34
C GLN A 60 -7.25 1.71 -13.12
N LYS A 61 -7.88 2.89 -13.17
CA LYS A 61 -7.99 3.79 -12.01
C LYS A 61 -8.81 3.16 -10.89
N ASP A 62 -9.97 2.58 -11.24
CA ASP A 62 -10.86 1.95 -10.27
C ASP A 62 -10.18 0.76 -9.59
N LEU A 63 -9.45 -0.07 -10.33
CA LEU A 63 -8.68 -1.18 -9.77
C LEU A 63 -7.55 -0.71 -8.85
N ARG A 64 -6.81 0.35 -9.22
CA ARG A 64 -5.77 0.92 -8.36
C ARG A 64 -6.37 1.46 -7.07
N HIS A 65 -7.47 2.20 -7.17
CA HIS A 65 -8.14 2.73 -5.98
C HIS A 65 -8.59 1.60 -5.02
N GLN A 66 -9.15 0.50 -5.54
CA GLN A 66 -9.49 -0.67 -4.72
C GLN A 66 -8.27 -1.34 -4.09
N GLN A 67 -7.15 -1.41 -4.79
CA GLN A 67 -5.89 -1.96 -4.26
C GLN A 67 -5.33 -1.06 -3.16
N ASP A 68 -5.30 0.25 -3.37
CA ASP A 68 -4.80 1.23 -2.39
C ASP A 68 -5.67 1.20 -1.12
N LEU A 69 -6.99 1.09 -1.27
CA LEU A 69 -7.93 0.97 -0.17
C LEU A 69 -7.68 -0.30 0.65
N ARG A 70 -7.52 -1.45 -0.03
CA ARG A 70 -7.25 -2.72 0.63
C ARG A 70 -5.90 -2.70 1.37
N LEU A 71 -4.84 -2.23 0.71
CA LEU A 71 -3.51 -2.14 1.33
C LEU A 71 -3.50 -1.16 2.50
N GLY A 72 -4.16 -0.01 2.35
CA GLY A 72 -4.27 0.98 3.42
C GLY A 72 -5.01 0.44 4.64
N LEU A 73 -6.11 -0.28 4.44
CA LEU A 73 -6.85 -0.93 5.53
C LEU A 73 -6.02 -2.03 6.20
N GLU A 74 -5.26 -2.81 5.44
CA GLU A 74 -4.38 -3.84 5.98
C GLU A 74 -3.28 -3.24 6.87
N VAL A 75 -2.65 -2.15 6.44
CA VAL A 75 -1.66 -1.42 7.24
C VAL A 75 -2.32 -0.87 8.51
N PHE A 76 -3.49 -0.24 8.39
CA PHE A 76 -4.24 0.26 9.54
C PHE A 76 -4.55 -0.85 10.54
N GLU A 77 -5.09 -1.98 10.07
CA GLU A 77 -5.45 -3.12 10.92
C GLU A 77 -4.22 -3.70 11.65
N GLN A 78 -3.12 -3.90 10.93
CA GLN A 78 -1.88 -4.41 11.52
C GLN A 78 -1.35 -3.49 12.61
N GLU A 79 -1.31 -2.18 12.38
CA GLU A 79 -0.82 -1.22 13.37
C GLU A 79 -1.81 -1.01 14.52
N ALA A 80 -3.11 -0.95 14.23
CA ALA A 80 -4.14 -0.85 15.27
C ALA A 80 -4.13 -2.04 16.25
N ARG A 81 -3.79 -3.25 15.77
CA ARG A 81 -3.62 -4.43 16.61
C ARG A 81 -2.45 -4.32 17.60
N LEU A 82 -1.49 -3.42 17.36
CA LEU A 82 -0.40 -3.15 18.28
C LEU A 82 -0.81 -2.18 19.41
N ALA A 83 -1.95 -1.50 19.26
CA ALA A 83 -2.48 -0.63 20.30
C ALA A 83 -3.06 -1.49 21.43
N VAL A 84 -2.55 -1.29 22.63
CA VAL A 84 -3.13 -1.80 23.88
C VAL A 84 -3.88 -0.67 24.59
N ALA A 85 -4.83 -0.99 25.45
CA ALA A 85 -5.68 0.00 26.09
C ALA A 85 -4.89 1.16 26.72
N GLU A 86 -3.79 0.84 27.41
CA GLU A 86 -2.93 1.83 28.07
C GLU A 86 -2.09 2.68 27.09
N SER A 87 -1.96 2.24 25.84
CA SER A 87 -1.21 2.97 24.80
C SER A 87 -2.06 3.96 24.02
N ILE A 88 -3.39 3.92 24.17
CA ILE A 88 -4.31 4.80 23.45
C ILE A 88 -4.22 6.22 24.03
N VAL A 89 -3.90 7.18 23.17
CA VAL A 89 -3.73 8.60 23.55
C VAL A 89 -5.01 9.38 23.39
N SER A 90 -5.70 9.18 22.27
CA SER A 90 -6.98 9.85 21.99
C SER A 90 -7.79 9.11 20.94
N THR A 91 -9.11 9.17 21.11
CA THR A 91 -10.11 8.61 20.21
C THR A 91 -11.16 9.68 19.91
N THR A 92 -11.41 9.94 18.64
CA THR A 92 -12.48 10.82 18.16
C THR A 92 -13.07 10.22 16.88
N SER A 93 -14.22 10.68 16.44
CA SER A 93 -14.80 10.26 15.15
C SER A 93 -13.86 10.45 13.95
N ASP A 94 -12.94 11.39 14.05
CA ASP A 94 -12.05 11.80 12.96
C ASP A 94 -10.59 11.40 13.18
N ALA A 95 -10.24 10.88 14.36
CA ALA A 95 -8.86 10.53 14.67
C ALA A 95 -8.72 9.42 15.71
N PHE A 96 -7.75 8.56 15.48
CA PHE A 96 -7.29 7.51 16.39
C PHE A 96 -5.78 7.65 16.61
N ARG A 97 -5.34 7.83 17.86
CA ARG A 97 -3.93 8.01 18.21
C ARG A 97 -3.52 7.07 19.34
N PHE A 98 -2.39 6.44 19.16
CA PHE A 98 -1.84 5.49 20.12
C PHE A 98 -0.31 5.44 20.07
N HIS A 99 0.29 4.76 21.04
CA HIS A 99 1.70 4.44 21.04
C HIS A 99 1.90 2.97 20.68
N ALA A 100 2.89 2.67 19.83
CA ALA A 100 3.21 1.29 19.47
C ALA A 100 4.65 1.15 18.96
N ASN A 101 5.20 -0.04 19.07
CA ASN A 101 6.47 -0.40 18.45
C ASN A 101 6.21 -0.97 17.03
N ILE A 102 6.01 -0.09 16.06
CA ILE A 102 5.65 -0.50 14.68
C ILE A 102 6.81 -1.14 13.90
N ASN A 103 8.06 -0.91 14.33
CA ASN A 103 9.24 -1.44 13.67
C ASN A 103 9.81 -2.69 14.37
N ALA A 104 9.16 -3.16 15.43
CA ALA A 104 9.60 -4.27 16.26
C ALA A 104 11.05 -4.11 16.81
N HIS A 105 11.53 -2.86 16.95
CA HIS A 105 12.85 -2.60 17.50
C HIS A 105 12.83 -2.83 19.02
N ARG A 106 13.52 -3.89 19.44
CA ARG A 106 13.61 -4.35 20.83
C ARG A 106 15.02 -4.73 21.17
N THR A 107 15.43 -4.44 22.40
CA THR A 107 16.71 -4.86 22.97
C THR A 107 16.59 -5.02 24.49
N MET A 108 17.64 -5.49 25.14
CA MET A 108 17.70 -5.61 26.59
C MET A 108 18.98 -4.98 27.12
N THR A 109 18.94 -4.48 28.35
CA THR A 109 20.15 -4.01 29.03
C THR A 109 21.11 -5.18 29.31
N THR A 110 22.40 -4.97 29.06
CA THR A 110 23.45 -5.97 29.35
C THR A 110 23.99 -5.85 30.76
N GLY A 111 23.74 -4.72 31.44
CA GLY A 111 24.14 -4.45 32.81
C GLY A 111 23.07 -3.62 33.53
N PRO A 112 23.22 -3.45 34.88
CA PRO A 112 22.31 -2.60 35.61
C PRO A 112 22.45 -1.15 35.18
N VAL A 113 21.34 -0.43 35.16
CA VAL A 113 21.26 1.01 34.85
C VAL A 113 20.86 1.73 36.13
N MET A 114 21.66 2.70 36.52
CA MET A 114 21.45 3.44 37.77
C MET A 114 20.82 4.81 37.48
N PRO A 115 20.06 5.37 38.42
CA PRO A 115 19.55 6.74 38.30
C PRO A 115 20.67 7.73 37.99
N GLY A 116 20.40 8.67 37.07
CA GLY A 116 21.39 9.65 36.61
C GLY A 116 22.18 9.21 35.37
N GLN A 117 22.07 7.96 34.93
CA GLN A 117 22.73 7.50 33.70
C GLN A 117 21.93 7.89 32.47
N SER A 118 22.61 8.36 31.41
CA SER A 118 22.04 8.63 30.10
C SER A 118 22.58 7.68 29.01
N VAL A 119 23.64 6.92 29.31
CA VAL A 119 24.19 5.90 28.41
C VAL A 119 23.79 4.54 28.92
N ILE A 120 23.00 3.85 28.16
CA ILE A 120 22.41 2.56 28.52
C ILE A 120 23.13 1.44 27.76
N PRO A 121 23.76 0.49 28.47
CA PRO A 121 24.39 -0.67 27.85
C PRO A 121 23.30 -1.64 27.38
N VAL A 122 23.32 -2.00 26.10
CA VAL A 122 22.31 -2.87 25.48
C VAL A 122 22.95 -4.01 24.69
N GLN A 123 22.18 -5.04 24.40
CA GLN A 123 22.63 -6.17 23.58
C GLN A 123 22.89 -5.76 22.14
N ASP A 124 21.97 -5.01 21.53
CA ASP A 124 22.12 -4.42 20.21
C ASP A 124 21.31 -3.11 20.13
N GLY A 125 22.00 -2.02 19.84
CA GLY A 125 21.42 -0.70 19.63
C GLY A 125 21.47 -0.25 18.16
N ARG A 126 21.90 -1.09 17.23
CA ARG A 126 21.98 -0.73 15.80
C ARG A 126 20.59 -0.58 15.20
N GLY A 127 20.44 0.33 14.25
CA GLY A 127 19.16 0.60 13.58
C GLY A 127 18.22 1.54 14.35
N TRP A 128 18.58 1.93 15.59
CA TRP A 128 17.81 2.89 16.37
C TRP A 128 18.20 4.31 15.97
N SER A 129 17.28 5.06 15.39
CA SER A 129 17.56 6.41 14.89
C SER A 129 17.51 7.45 16.00
N GLU A 130 18.33 8.48 15.87
CA GLU A 130 18.30 9.68 16.72
C GLU A 130 16.88 10.27 16.79
N GLY A 131 16.52 10.81 17.94
CA GLY A 131 15.24 11.48 18.15
C GLY A 131 14.06 10.53 18.38
N LYS A 132 14.22 9.22 18.24
CA LYS A 132 13.17 8.24 18.59
C LYS A 132 12.89 8.21 20.07
N THR A 133 11.62 8.07 20.41
CA THR A 133 11.21 7.78 21.79
C THR A 133 11.36 6.29 22.04
N VAL A 134 11.92 5.95 23.19
CA VAL A 134 12.12 4.58 23.65
C VAL A 134 11.51 4.44 25.04
N ILE A 135 10.93 3.29 25.32
CA ILE A 135 10.50 2.91 26.65
C ILE A 135 11.49 1.91 27.23
N ILE A 136 11.88 2.12 28.47
CA ILE A 136 12.70 1.19 29.26
C ILE A 136 11.80 0.65 30.36
N CYS A 137 11.62 -0.66 30.43
CA CYS A 137 10.80 -1.32 31.42
C CYS A 137 11.62 -2.31 32.25
N GLY A 138 11.57 -2.14 33.54
CA GLY A 138 12.00 -3.12 34.54
C GLY A 138 10.81 -3.77 35.24
N GLN A 139 11.06 -4.48 36.31
CA GLN A 139 10.00 -5.16 37.09
C GLN A 139 9.07 -4.18 37.83
N GLN A 140 9.55 -2.98 38.17
CA GLN A 140 8.84 -2.04 39.04
C GLN A 140 8.46 -0.73 38.36
N ALA A 141 9.11 -0.38 37.23
CA ALA A 141 8.92 0.90 36.58
C ALA A 141 9.16 0.80 35.07
N CYS A 142 8.46 1.64 34.34
CA CYS A 142 8.74 1.94 32.92
C CYS A 142 8.98 3.44 32.76
N GLU A 143 9.97 3.82 31.98
CA GLU A 143 10.29 5.22 31.70
C GLU A 143 10.39 5.44 30.17
N ASN A 144 9.85 6.57 29.71
CA ASN A 144 9.98 7.00 28.31
C ASN A 144 11.14 8.01 28.21
N HIS A 145 12.03 7.76 27.28
CA HIS A 145 13.17 8.64 26.99
C HIS A 145 13.31 8.87 25.49
N ARG A 146 14.04 9.91 25.13
CA ARG A 146 14.38 10.20 23.74
C ARG A 146 15.84 9.89 23.48
N LEU A 147 16.14 9.31 22.31
CA LEU A 147 17.52 9.09 21.88
C LEU A 147 18.17 10.40 21.46
N SER A 148 19.33 10.73 22.04
CA SER A 148 20.10 11.92 21.69
C SER A 148 20.96 11.73 20.46
N ARG A 149 21.21 10.49 20.06
CA ARG A 149 21.94 10.09 18.86
C ARG A 149 21.52 8.71 18.38
N SER A 150 21.88 8.37 17.16
CA SER A 150 21.64 7.02 16.62
C SER A 150 22.33 5.97 17.50
N GLY A 151 21.64 4.86 17.71
CA GLY A 151 22.09 3.77 18.54
C GLY A 151 23.38 3.13 18.03
N GLN A 152 24.27 2.79 18.95
CA GLN A 152 25.52 2.09 18.69
C GLN A 152 25.35 0.60 19.06
N HIS A 153 26.26 -0.25 18.61
CA HIS A 153 26.14 -1.70 18.76
C HIS A 153 25.77 -2.12 20.20
N TYR A 154 26.50 -1.61 21.22
CA TYR A 154 26.30 -2.04 22.60
C TYR A 154 25.76 -0.95 23.52
N GLN A 155 25.30 0.18 22.98
CA GLN A 155 24.79 1.27 23.79
C GLN A 155 23.75 2.13 23.07
N LEU A 156 22.81 2.62 23.87
CA LEU A 156 21.89 3.70 23.50
C LEU A 156 22.19 4.91 24.38
N THR A 157 22.14 6.12 23.79
CA THR A 157 22.35 7.36 24.52
C THR A 157 21.05 8.15 24.53
N LEU A 158 20.58 8.46 25.73
CA LEU A 158 19.36 9.19 25.97
C LEU A 158 19.63 10.70 26.03
N THR A 159 18.62 11.51 25.75
CA THR A 159 18.68 12.98 25.90
C THR A 159 18.70 13.35 27.39
N GLU A 160 17.93 12.62 28.20
CA GLU A 160 17.83 12.82 29.64
C GLU A 160 18.25 11.54 30.36
N SER A 161 18.75 11.69 31.59
CA SER A 161 19.12 10.54 32.39
C SER A 161 17.89 9.81 32.92
N VAL A 162 18.02 8.50 33.17
CA VAL A 162 16.97 7.71 33.81
C VAL A 162 16.77 8.16 35.28
N ALA A 163 15.54 8.13 35.72
CA ALA A 163 15.19 8.46 37.12
C ALA A 163 15.18 7.23 38.06
N SER A 164 14.84 6.07 37.50
CA SER A 164 14.74 4.81 38.23
C SER A 164 15.96 3.92 37.95
N SER A 165 16.15 2.91 38.79
CA SER A 165 17.13 1.85 38.54
C SER A 165 16.49 0.72 37.75
N PHE A 166 17.25 0.19 36.78
CA PHE A 166 16.82 -0.95 35.96
C PHE A 166 17.86 -2.07 36.08
N PRO A 167 17.44 -3.33 36.32
CA PRO A 167 18.35 -4.46 36.33
C PRO A 167 18.95 -4.77 34.96
N ALA A 168 20.00 -5.56 34.95
CA ALA A 168 20.42 -6.24 33.72
C ALA A 168 19.25 -7.09 33.19
N GLY A 169 19.03 -7.09 31.86
CA GLY A 169 17.89 -7.74 31.22
C GLY A 169 16.61 -6.89 31.25
N ALA A 170 16.67 -5.64 31.66
CA ALA A 170 15.56 -4.71 31.50
C ALA A 170 15.26 -4.51 30.01
N PHE A 171 14.00 -4.40 29.69
CA PHE A 171 13.49 -4.40 28.33
C PHE A 171 13.47 -2.98 27.75
N LEU A 172 13.94 -2.83 26.53
CA LEU A 172 13.86 -1.57 25.78
C LEU A 172 13.17 -1.79 24.46
N GLU A 173 12.24 -0.91 24.11
CA GLU A 173 11.63 -0.88 22.80
C GLU A 173 11.36 0.54 22.32
N VAL A 174 11.27 0.69 21.00
CA VAL A 174 10.86 1.97 20.39
C VAL A 174 9.38 2.18 20.66
N ASN A 175 9.03 3.38 21.09
CA ASN A 175 7.67 3.80 21.39
C ASN A 175 7.24 4.88 20.39
N ASN A 176 6.76 4.46 19.19
CA ASN A 176 6.31 5.38 18.16
C ASN A 176 4.95 5.99 18.55
N ARG A 177 4.80 7.29 18.31
CA ARG A 177 3.48 7.94 18.31
C ARG A 177 2.84 7.72 16.95
N VAL A 178 1.82 6.87 16.89
CA VAL A 178 1.05 6.56 15.69
C VAL A 178 -0.29 7.29 15.74
N GLY A 179 -0.70 7.86 14.62
CA GLY A 179 -1.99 8.53 14.51
C GLY A 179 -2.60 8.31 13.13
N TYR A 180 -3.88 8.04 13.14
CA TYR A 180 -4.74 8.02 11.96
C TYR A 180 -5.76 9.12 12.09
N TYR A 181 -5.95 9.92 11.04
CA TYR A 181 -6.94 10.99 11.06
C TYR A 181 -7.46 11.27 9.65
N THR A 182 -8.67 11.80 9.59
CA THR A 182 -9.30 12.21 8.34
C THR A 182 -8.88 13.64 7.97
N LYS A 183 -8.64 13.87 6.69
CA LYS A 183 -8.39 15.19 6.12
C LYS A 183 -9.27 15.40 4.91
N ARG A 184 -10.14 16.41 4.95
CA ARG A 184 -10.99 16.75 3.82
C ARG A 184 -10.21 17.60 2.81
N ASN A 185 -10.34 17.23 1.54
CA ASN A 185 -9.77 17.96 0.40
C ASN A 185 -10.71 19.08 -0.07
N GLU A 186 -10.19 19.99 -0.90
CA GLU A 186 -10.96 21.09 -1.50
C GLU A 186 -12.10 20.61 -2.42
N ASN A 187 -11.94 19.45 -3.04
CA ASN A 187 -12.94 18.80 -3.89
C ASN A 187 -14.04 18.07 -3.10
N GLY A 188 -14.00 18.11 -1.76
CA GLY A 188 -14.97 17.48 -0.87
C GLY A 188 -14.67 16.03 -0.50
N THR A 189 -13.70 15.36 -1.15
CA THR A 189 -13.27 14.00 -0.77
C THR A 189 -12.50 14.01 0.54
N VAL A 190 -12.44 12.86 1.19
CA VAL A 190 -11.74 12.63 2.45
C VAL A 190 -10.53 11.73 2.23
N ASN A 191 -9.40 12.08 2.83
CA ASN A 191 -8.22 11.24 2.87
C ASN A 191 -8.03 10.67 4.27
N LEU A 192 -7.72 9.39 4.37
CA LEU A 192 -7.18 8.81 5.59
C LEU A 192 -5.67 9.10 5.64
N MET A 193 -5.28 9.87 6.63
CA MET A 193 -3.89 10.23 6.89
C MET A 193 -3.30 9.30 7.94
N ARG A 194 -2.08 8.85 7.72
CA ARG A 194 -1.26 8.13 8.70
C ARG A 194 -0.11 9.02 9.15
N MET A 195 0.07 9.16 10.44
CA MET A 195 1.14 9.92 11.06
C MET A 195 1.98 9.02 11.97
N VAL A 196 3.30 9.11 11.85
CA VAL A 196 4.24 8.42 12.74
C VAL A 196 5.29 9.42 13.20
N ASP A 197 5.40 9.61 14.52
CA ASP A 197 6.36 10.51 15.16
C ASP A 197 6.36 11.95 14.59
N GLY A 198 5.21 12.40 14.10
CA GLY A 198 5.01 13.73 13.52
C GLY A 198 5.14 13.80 12.00
N GLY A 199 5.68 12.78 11.33
CA GLY A 199 5.63 12.67 9.87
C GLY A 199 4.27 12.13 9.41
N ALA A 200 3.57 12.86 8.55
CA ALA A 200 2.25 12.46 8.05
C ALA A 200 2.25 12.24 6.54
N ASN A 201 1.55 11.21 6.09
CA ASN A 201 1.33 10.88 4.68
C ASN A 201 -0.10 10.38 4.46
N THR A 202 -0.58 10.51 3.24
CA THR A 202 -1.87 9.92 2.84
C THR A 202 -1.73 8.41 2.78
N LEU A 203 -2.58 7.71 3.50
CA LEU A 203 -2.65 6.25 3.47
C LEU A 203 -3.67 5.76 2.44
N ILE A 204 -4.88 6.36 2.48
CA ILE A 204 -5.95 6.09 1.51
C ILE A 204 -6.49 7.45 1.07
N GLY A 205 -6.56 7.67 -0.24
CA GLY A 205 -7.09 8.91 -0.81
C GLY A 205 -8.48 8.75 -1.40
N ASP A 206 -9.11 9.88 -1.69
CA ASP A 206 -10.35 10.00 -2.47
C ASP A 206 -11.52 9.14 -1.96
N LEU A 207 -11.72 9.13 -0.63
CA LEU A 207 -12.86 8.53 0.01
C LEU A 207 -14.06 9.50 0.00
N ASP A 208 -15.27 8.98 -0.10
CA ASP A 208 -16.47 9.80 0.04
C ASP A 208 -16.65 10.24 1.49
N ASP A 209 -16.47 9.31 2.42
CA ASP A 209 -16.55 9.55 3.86
C ASP A 209 -15.75 8.49 4.66
N LEU A 210 -15.32 8.83 5.87
CA LEU A 210 -14.67 7.94 6.81
C LEU A 210 -14.87 8.41 8.25
N HIS A 211 -15.36 7.52 9.11
CA HIS A 211 -15.50 7.76 10.55
C HIS A 211 -14.94 6.60 11.37
N PHE A 212 -14.32 6.93 12.50
CA PHE A 212 -13.91 5.94 13.49
C PHE A 212 -15.04 5.76 14.50
N SER A 213 -15.37 4.50 14.80
CA SER A 213 -16.29 4.13 15.88
C SER A 213 -15.57 3.24 16.87
N TYR A 214 -15.75 3.52 18.15
CA TYR A 214 -15.10 2.79 19.26
C TYR A 214 -16.15 2.07 20.06
N TRP A 215 -15.81 0.86 20.49
CA TRP A 215 -16.72 -0.02 21.21
C TRP A 215 -16.03 -0.49 22.49
N ASP A 216 -16.75 -0.50 23.59
CA ASP A 216 -16.28 -1.08 24.82
C ASP A 216 -16.40 -2.62 24.79
N GLU A 217 -15.91 -3.30 25.84
CA GLU A 217 -15.99 -4.76 25.98
C GLU A 217 -17.44 -5.28 26.05
N HIS A 218 -18.40 -4.41 26.33
CA HIS A 218 -19.83 -4.73 26.40
C HIS A 218 -20.56 -4.45 25.08
N GLY A 219 -19.84 -3.92 24.04
CA GLY A 219 -20.41 -3.60 22.75
C GLY A 219 -21.17 -2.28 22.70
N ASN A 220 -20.94 -1.36 23.65
CA ASN A 220 -21.48 0.00 23.58
C ASN A 220 -20.52 0.91 22.85
N VAL A 221 -21.10 1.84 22.05
CA VAL A 221 -20.30 2.87 21.36
C VAL A 221 -19.79 3.85 22.43
N THR A 222 -18.48 3.98 22.52
CA THR A 222 -17.81 4.99 23.32
C THR A 222 -17.44 6.18 22.43
N GLN A 223 -17.81 7.39 22.85
CA GLN A 223 -17.44 8.65 22.17
C GLN A 223 -16.11 9.18 22.70
#